data_b22ca7030b22d975d9cf6318ee3fa0d3
#
_entry.id   b22ca7030b22d975d9cf6318ee3fa0d3
#
_cell.length_a   1.000
_cell.length_b   1.000
_cell.length_c   1.000
_cell.angle_alpha   90.00
_cell.angle_beta   90.00
_cell.angle_gamma   90.00
#
_symmetry.space_group_name_H-M   'P 1'
#
loop_
_entity.id
_entity.type
_entity.pdbx_description
1 polymer ?
#
loop_
_entity_poly.entity_id
_entity_poly.type
_entity_poly.pdbx_seq_one_letter_code
_entity_poly.pdbx_strand_id
1 'polypeptide(L)'
;MSISSLPLSYCTNVHPGRTVDEVLAGINTYTSAAARTFNRPLAAGLWLARSVVTELLESEAKIEQLGHTLWQYDLSCYTLNTFPYGNFHSDRVKENVYLPDWSSSDRVRYTLDCANVLTQLLPRSAEGSLSTVPLGGRMNPVDDRFADACLGNVLHVAEQLAALSETTGRKIRLAIEPEPLCHLSSIPNDVIPWFNRLYEQAKAGGQLELVQEYIGLCLDVCHQAVEFEDLGDSINLLEANSIRINKLHITNAVELQDPTGNAAGRQALMSYVEPRYLHQTYARFADGTVETRLDLTEKDIQQNPPDEFLSADCWRVHFHVPIFAESLGALTTTRPELQKAISRVTQLPYSPHLEVETYTWPVMPGGNDTESQDLAGRIAGELEAAMNMISFATRG
;
A
#
# COMPACT_ATOMS: atom_id res chain seq x y z
N MET A 1 17.62 8.35 17.06
CA MET A 1 16.70 7.65 16.14
C MET A 1 15.29 8.13 16.47
N SER A 2 14.64 8.84 15.57
CA SER A 2 13.27 9.33 15.81
C SER A 2 12.30 8.47 15.00
N ILE A 3 11.59 7.57 15.67
CA ILE A 3 10.35 7.05 15.14
C ILE A 3 9.35 8.20 15.10
N SER A 4 8.45 8.18 14.12
CA SER A 4 7.35 9.14 14.03
C SER A 4 6.68 9.34 15.39
N SER A 5 6.48 10.58 15.81
CA SER A 5 5.64 10.92 16.96
C SER A 5 4.14 10.71 16.66
N LEU A 6 3.80 10.37 15.41
CA LEU A 6 2.43 10.08 15.00
C LEU A 6 2.03 8.66 15.43
N PRO A 7 0.76 8.43 15.80
CA PRO A 7 0.26 7.10 16.06
C PRO A 7 0.45 6.16 14.85
N LEU A 8 0.60 4.86 15.10
CA LEU A 8 0.54 3.87 14.03
C LEU A 8 -0.81 3.93 13.33
N SER A 9 -0.81 3.83 12.01
CA SER A 9 -2.03 3.79 11.19
C SER A 9 -2.38 2.37 10.77
N TYR A 10 -3.66 2.12 10.49
CA TYR A 10 -4.05 1.00 9.65
C TYR A 10 -4.93 1.48 8.50
N CYS A 11 -4.82 0.81 7.35
CA CYS A 11 -5.56 1.15 6.15
C CYS A 11 -7.01 0.66 6.22
N THR A 12 -7.97 1.58 6.06
CA THR A 12 -9.40 1.24 6.13
C THR A 12 -9.94 0.64 4.82
N ASN A 13 -9.12 0.39 3.82
CA ASN A 13 -9.53 -0.31 2.59
C ASN A 13 -9.98 -1.76 2.83
N VAL A 14 -9.78 -2.30 4.03
CA VAL A 14 -10.37 -3.57 4.50
C VAL A 14 -11.89 -3.45 4.72
N HIS A 15 -12.43 -2.25 4.83
CA HIS A 15 -13.85 -1.98 5.02
C HIS A 15 -14.50 -1.44 3.74
N PRO A 16 -15.77 -1.80 3.43
CA PRO A 16 -16.48 -1.17 2.33
C PRO A 16 -16.71 0.32 2.61
N GLY A 17 -16.68 1.16 1.56
CA GLY A 17 -16.84 2.61 1.69
C GLY A 17 -17.06 3.29 0.34
N ARG A 18 -18.29 3.25 -0.18
CA ARG A 18 -18.71 3.92 -1.44
C ARG A 18 -19.49 5.20 -1.22
N THR A 19 -19.94 5.43 0.00
CA THR A 19 -20.64 6.63 0.46
C THR A 19 -20.01 7.11 1.78
N VAL A 20 -20.23 8.37 2.13
CA VAL A 20 -19.77 8.91 3.42
C VAL A 20 -20.39 8.13 4.58
N ASP A 21 -21.67 7.76 4.47
CA ASP A 21 -22.35 6.98 5.51
C ASP A 21 -21.72 5.59 5.72
N GLU A 22 -21.30 4.91 4.64
CA GLU A 22 -20.58 3.62 4.72
C GLU A 22 -19.22 3.79 5.40
N VAL A 23 -18.48 4.86 5.08
CA VAL A 23 -17.19 5.18 5.74
C VAL A 23 -17.39 5.44 7.23
N LEU A 24 -18.39 6.25 7.60
CA LEU A 24 -18.74 6.53 9.00
C LEU A 24 -19.15 5.25 9.73
N ALA A 25 -19.95 4.39 9.09
CA ALA A 25 -20.33 3.10 9.64
C ALA A 25 -19.11 2.19 9.87
N GLY A 26 -18.16 2.15 8.94
CA GLY A 26 -16.90 1.43 9.07
C GLY A 26 -16.06 1.92 10.25
N ILE A 27 -15.92 3.23 10.41
CA ILE A 27 -15.22 3.84 11.56
C ILE A 27 -15.93 3.47 12.88
N ASN A 28 -17.24 3.63 12.93
CA ASN A 28 -18.04 3.33 14.14
C ASN A 28 -17.98 1.85 14.53
N THR A 29 -18.00 0.95 13.56
CA THR A 29 -18.10 -0.50 13.79
C THR A 29 -16.73 -1.13 14.03
N TYR A 30 -15.76 -0.88 13.13
CA TYR A 30 -14.49 -1.59 13.09
C TYR A 30 -13.34 -0.78 13.69
N THR A 31 -13.13 0.46 13.20
CA THR A 31 -11.97 1.26 13.63
C THR A 31 -12.03 1.60 15.12
N SER A 32 -13.22 2.00 15.61
CA SER A 32 -13.41 2.31 17.02
C SER A 32 -13.22 1.08 17.91
N ALA A 33 -13.64 -0.10 17.45
CA ALA A 33 -13.46 -1.36 18.18
C ALA A 33 -11.98 -1.80 18.18
N ALA A 34 -11.28 -1.68 17.04
CA ALA A 34 -9.86 -1.95 16.95
C ALA A 34 -9.05 -1.01 17.86
N ALA A 35 -9.38 0.29 17.88
CA ALA A 35 -8.73 1.28 18.76
C ALA A 35 -8.91 0.94 20.24
N ARG A 36 -10.11 0.55 20.66
CA ARG A 36 -10.38 0.12 22.05
C ARG A 36 -9.59 -1.13 22.42
N THR A 37 -9.50 -2.10 21.52
CA THR A 37 -8.76 -3.37 21.76
C THR A 37 -7.26 -3.12 21.79
N PHE A 38 -6.74 -2.32 20.86
CA PHE A 38 -5.33 -1.94 20.79
C PHE A 38 -4.89 -1.10 21.99
N ASN A 39 -5.82 -0.32 22.56
CA ASN A 39 -5.63 0.48 23.78
C ASN A 39 -4.39 1.40 23.75
N ARG A 40 -4.06 1.96 22.59
CA ARG A 40 -3.01 2.95 22.34
C ARG A 40 -3.50 3.96 21.31
N PRO A 41 -2.87 5.14 21.20
CA PRO A 41 -3.18 6.07 20.12
C PRO A 41 -3.13 5.39 18.76
N LEU A 42 -4.16 5.59 17.95
CA LEU A 42 -4.32 4.98 16.64
C LEU A 42 -4.64 6.04 15.58
N ALA A 43 -4.15 5.83 14.36
CA ALA A 43 -4.57 6.58 13.21
C ALA A 43 -5.39 5.71 12.25
N ALA A 44 -6.40 6.32 11.65
CA ALA A 44 -7.15 5.75 10.54
C ALA A 44 -6.55 6.25 9.22
N GLY A 45 -5.88 5.37 8.49
CA GLY A 45 -5.49 5.59 7.11
C GLY A 45 -6.68 5.36 6.20
N LEU A 46 -7.41 6.44 5.92
CA LEU A 46 -8.68 6.30 5.22
C LEU A 46 -8.48 5.96 3.75
N TRP A 47 -9.22 4.97 3.27
CA TRP A 47 -9.53 4.84 1.86
C TRP A 47 -10.87 5.50 1.58
N LEU A 48 -10.88 6.44 0.64
CA LEU A 48 -12.05 7.20 0.22
C LEU A 48 -12.25 7.01 -1.29
N ALA A 49 -13.24 6.23 -1.68
CA ALA A 49 -13.58 6.08 -3.11
C ALA A 49 -13.90 7.43 -3.75
N ARG A 50 -13.75 7.55 -5.07
CA ARG A 50 -14.05 8.81 -5.81
C ARG A 50 -15.44 9.36 -5.47
N SER A 51 -16.44 8.50 -5.34
CA SER A 51 -17.81 8.91 -4.97
C SER A 51 -17.85 9.57 -3.59
N VAL A 52 -17.13 9.01 -2.63
CA VAL A 52 -17.03 9.54 -1.26
C VAL A 52 -16.35 10.92 -1.25
N VAL A 53 -15.22 11.04 -1.97
CA VAL A 53 -14.50 12.31 -2.08
C VAL A 53 -15.37 13.40 -2.69
N THR A 54 -16.13 13.06 -3.76
CA THR A 54 -17.07 13.99 -4.38
C THR A 54 -18.13 14.44 -3.38
N GLU A 55 -18.73 13.50 -2.66
CA GLU A 55 -19.77 13.76 -1.66
C GLU A 55 -19.27 14.64 -0.49
N LEU A 56 -18.01 14.42 -0.05
CA LEU A 56 -17.37 15.25 0.98
C LEU A 56 -17.13 16.67 0.49
N LEU A 57 -16.62 16.86 -0.73
CA LEU A 57 -16.33 18.19 -1.27
C LEU A 57 -17.59 19.00 -1.63
N GLU A 58 -18.72 18.32 -1.88
CA GLU A 58 -20.02 18.97 -2.11
C GLU A 58 -20.69 19.43 -0.81
N SER A 59 -20.20 19.00 0.37
CA SER A 59 -20.82 19.32 1.66
C SER A 59 -19.80 19.44 2.79
N GLU A 60 -19.51 20.68 3.19
CA GLU A 60 -18.67 20.99 4.34
C GLU A 60 -19.14 20.25 5.62
N ALA A 61 -20.46 20.17 5.82
CA ALA A 61 -21.04 19.45 6.95
C ALA A 61 -20.67 17.96 7.00
N LYS A 62 -20.47 17.31 5.84
CA LYS A 62 -20.03 15.91 5.80
C LYS A 62 -18.56 15.75 6.15
N ILE A 63 -17.70 16.69 5.77
CA ILE A 63 -16.28 16.68 6.20
C ILE A 63 -16.22 16.93 7.72
N GLU A 64 -16.98 17.89 8.22
CA GLU A 64 -17.08 18.16 9.67
C GLU A 64 -17.57 16.92 10.43
N GLN A 65 -18.59 16.24 9.90
CA GLN A 65 -19.11 14.98 10.49
C GLN A 65 -18.05 13.89 10.54
N LEU A 66 -17.28 13.71 9.45
CA LEU A 66 -16.19 12.74 9.40
C LEU A 66 -15.10 13.11 10.41
N GLY A 67 -14.68 14.38 10.45
CA GLY A 67 -13.71 14.88 11.42
C GLY A 67 -14.18 14.71 12.87
N HIS A 68 -15.46 15.00 13.15
CA HIS A 68 -16.05 14.81 14.46
C HIS A 68 -16.09 13.34 14.87
N THR A 69 -16.42 12.44 13.94
CA THR A 69 -16.41 10.99 14.20
C THR A 69 -15.02 10.47 14.55
N LEU A 70 -13.99 10.91 13.81
CA LEU A 70 -12.61 10.58 14.15
C LEU A 70 -12.22 11.11 15.54
N TRP A 71 -12.54 12.36 15.83
CA TRP A 71 -12.27 12.98 17.13
C TRP A 71 -13.00 12.26 18.28
N GLN A 72 -14.24 11.86 18.08
CA GLN A 72 -15.05 11.14 19.09
C GLN A 72 -14.38 9.85 19.55
N TYR A 73 -13.64 9.18 18.69
CA TYR A 73 -12.93 7.93 18.98
C TYR A 73 -11.42 8.11 19.22
N ASP A 74 -10.95 9.35 19.39
CA ASP A 74 -9.53 9.69 19.57
C ASP A 74 -8.65 9.14 18.45
N LEU A 75 -9.16 9.20 17.22
CA LEU A 75 -8.48 8.74 16.01
C LEU A 75 -7.83 9.91 15.27
N SER A 76 -6.57 9.75 14.90
CA SER A 76 -5.89 10.67 13.98
C SER A 76 -6.13 10.24 12.53
N CYS A 77 -6.12 11.20 11.59
CA CYS A 77 -6.05 10.94 10.16
C CYS A 77 -4.98 11.83 9.54
N TYR A 78 -3.87 11.23 9.13
CA TYR A 78 -2.74 11.94 8.51
C TYR A 78 -2.32 11.29 7.19
N THR A 79 -2.95 10.20 6.80
CA THR A 79 -2.67 9.51 5.54
C THR A 79 -3.96 9.01 4.90
N LEU A 80 -4.03 9.09 3.57
CA LEU A 80 -5.09 8.45 2.79
C LEU A 80 -4.48 7.43 1.85
N ASN A 81 -5.18 6.32 1.66
CA ASN A 81 -4.92 5.42 0.56
C ASN A 81 -5.74 5.87 -0.65
N THR A 82 -5.09 6.45 -1.67
CA THR A 82 -5.71 6.90 -2.91
C THR A 82 -5.41 5.96 -4.09
N PHE A 83 -4.99 4.75 -3.79
CA PHE A 83 -4.70 3.74 -4.79
C PHE A 83 -6.00 3.28 -5.48
N PRO A 84 -6.98 2.65 -4.79
CA PRO A 84 -8.25 2.31 -5.42
C PRO A 84 -9.13 3.56 -5.63
N TYR A 85 -9.48 3.80 -6.88
CA TYR A 85 -10.35 4.93 -7.27
C TYR A 85 -11.83 4.62 -7.08
N GLY A 86 -12.24 3.41 -7.44
CA GLY A 86 -13.63 2.98 -7.48
C GLY A 86 -14.01 1.99 -6.37
N ASN A 87 -14.92 1.07 -6.70
CA ASN A 87 -15.40 0.06 -5.77
C ASN A 87 -14.37 -1.07 -5.56
N PHE A 88 -13.54 -0.94 -4.53
CA PHE A 88 -12.53 -1.93 -4.16
C PHE A 88 -13.12 -3.23 -3.57
N HIS A 89 -14.40 -3.24 -3.20
CA HIS A 89 -15.11 -4.38 -2.62
C HIS A 89 -16.12 -5.02 -3.59
N SER A 90 -16.01 -4.74 -4.91
CA SER A 90 -16.81 -5.44 -5.91
C SER A 90 -16.41 -6.91 -6.01
N ASP A 91 -17.30 -7.73 -6.59
CA ASP A 91 -17.04 -9.17 -6.75
C ASP A 91 -15.77 -9.47 -7.58
N ARG A 92 -15.41 -8.55 -8.47
CA ARG A 92 -14.19 -8.61 -9.29
C ARG A 92 -13.58 -7.22 -9.41
N VAL A 93 -12.40 -7.04 -8.83
CA VAL A 93 -11.58 -5.81 -8.93
C VAL A 93 -10.49 -6.02 -9.98
N LYS A 94 -9.63 -7.02 -9.74
CA LYS A 94 -8.51 -7.42 -10.62
C LYS A 94 -7.78 -6.18 -11.19
N GLU A 95 -7.48 -6.20 -12.48
CA GLU A 95 -6.78 -5.15 -13.22
C GLU A 95 -7.44 -3.76 -13.19
N ASN A 96 -8.72 -3.68 -12.86
CA ASN A 96 -9.45 -2.40 -12.80
C ASN A 96 -9.00 -1.52 -11.63
N VAL A 97 -8.29 -2.07 -10.65
CA VAL A 97 -7.75 -1.30 -9.51
C VAL A 97 -6.78 -0.20 -9.97
N TYR A 98 -6.08 -0.41 -11.09
CA TYR A 98 -5.11 0.55 -11.63
C TYR A 98 -5.74 1.70 -12.41
N LEU A 99 -7.06 1.67 -12.66
CA LEU A 99 -7.75 2.68 -13.45
C LEU A 99 -8.55 3.65 -12.58
N PRO A 100 -8.59 4.96 -12.96
CA PRO A 100 -7.76 5.60 -13.98
C PRO A 100 -6.28 5.60 -13.58
N ASP A 101 -5.40 5.41 -14.53
CA ASP A 101 -3.94 5.45 -14.35
C ASP A 101 -3.40 6.90 -14.34
N TRP A 102 -2.07 7.05 -14.17
CA TRP A 102 -1.45 8.39 -14.06
C TRP A 102 -1.36 9.15 -15.38
N SER A 103 -1.70 8.56 -16.53
CA SER A 103 -1.87 9.30 -17.78
C SER A 103 -3.19 10.07 -17.83
N SER A 104 -4.13 9.77 -16.94
CA SER A 104 -5.47 10.33 -16.89
C SER A 104 -5.59 11.57 -16.00
N SER A 105 -6.24 12.61 -16.51
CA SER A 105 -6.62 13.80 -15.72
C SER A 105 -7.59 13.46 -14.58
N ASP A 106 -8.33 12.35 -14.66
CA ASP A 106 -9.22 11.94 -13.58
C ASP A 106 -8.44 11.43 -12.37
N ARG A 107 -7.29 10.75 -12.57
CA ARG A 107 -6.37 10.40 -11.47
C ARG A 107 -5.80 11.64 -10.80
N VAL A 108 -5.34 12.60 -11.58
CA VAL A 108 -4.84 13.89 -11.07
C VAL A 108 -5.89 14.58 -10.21
N ARG A 109 -7.11 14.74 -10.75
CA ARG A 109 -8.22 15.40 -10.05
C ARG A 109 -8.55 14.68 -8.74
N TYR A 110 -8.69 13.37 -8.78
CA TYR A 110 -8.99 12.56 -7.60
C TYR A 110 -7.92 12.73 -6.51
N THR A 111 -6.65 12.67 -6.88
CA THR A 111 -5.53 12.84 -5.95
C THR A 111 -5.55 14.23 -5.28
N LEU A 112 -5.77 15.30 -6.05
CA LEU A 112 -5.85 16.66 -5.53
C LEU A 112 -7.10 16.88 -4.67
N ASP A 113 -8.22 16.29 -5.04
CA ASP A 113 -9.45 16.32 -4.25
C ASP A 113 -9.27 15.59 -2.91
N CYS A 114 -8.57 14.43 -2.89
CA CYS A 114 -8.17 13.75 -1.67
C CYS A 114 -7.24 14.61 -0.80
N ALA A 115 -6.28 15.32 -1.42
CA ALA A 115 -5.43 16.25 -0.69
C ALA A 115 -6.24 17.35 -0.02
N ASN A 116 -7.22 17.94 -0.71
CA ASN A 116 -8.11 18.95 -0.15
C ASN A 116 -8.91 18.42 1.04
N VAL A 117 -9.46 17.21 0.94
CA VAL A 117 -10.16 16.55 2.08
C VAL A 117 -9.18 16.35 3.24
N LEU A 118 -7.98 15.82 2.97
CA LEU A 118 -7.00 15.54 4.03
C LEU A 118 -6.57 16.81 4.77
N THR A 119 -6.47 17.98 4.11
CA THR A 119 -6.12 19.25 4.80
C THR A 119 -7.05 19.58 5.95
N GLN A 120 -8.32 19.15 5.87
CA GLN A 120 -9.35 19.43 6.88
C GLN A 120 -9.36 18.40 8.01
N LEU A 121 -8.87 17.18 7.75
CA LEU A 121 -8.79 16.09 8.74
C LEU A 121 -7.43 16.03 9.45
N LEU A 122 -6.39 16.58 8.83
CA LEU A 122 -5.01 16.48 9.28
C LEU A 122 -4.79 17.16 10.64
N PRO A 123 -4.18 16.51 11.64
CA PRO A 123 -3.78 17.17 12.88
C PRO A 123 -2.88 18.37 12.62
N ARG A 124 -2.98 19.42 13.46
CA ARG A 124 -2.29 20.72 13.22
C ARG A 124 -0.77 20.61 13.07
N SER A 125 -0.15 19.67 13.78
CA SER A 125 1.31 19.47 13.82
C SER A 125 1.80 18.37 12.88
N ALA A 126 0.90 17.73 12.13
CA ALA A 126 1.24 16.63 11.25
C ALA A 126 1.38 17.08 9.79
N GLU A 127 2.25 16.39 9.05
CA GLU A 127 2.27 16.38 7.61
C GLU A 127 1.40 15.21 7.10
N GLY A 128 0.85 15.33 5.90
CA GLY A 128 -0.01 14.30 5.30
C GLY A 128 0.68 13.49 4.21
N SER A 129 0.16 12.28 3.92
CA SER A 129 0.56 11.51 2.74
C SER A 129 -0.65 10.90 2.02
N LEU A 130 -0.48 10.73 0.71
CA LEU A 130 -1.43 10.05 -0.18
C LEU A 130 -0.69 8.93 -0.89
N SER A 131 -0.98 7.65 -0.59
CA SER A 131 -0.46 6.56 -1.42
C SER A 131 -1.26 6.41 -2.71
N THR A 132 -0.63 6.03 -3.82
CA THR A 132 -1.25 5.99 -5.14
C THR A 132 -0.67 4.91 -6.04
N VAL A 133 -1.41 4.55 -7.11
CA VAL A 133 -1.04 3.51 -8.08
C VAL A 133 0.36 3.71 -8.69
N PRO A 134 1.05 2.63 -9.06
CA PRO A 134 2.42 2.62 -9.65
C PRO A 134 2.43 3.01 -11.13
N LEU A 135 1.94 4.20 -11.45
CA LEU A 135 1.61 4.76 -12.77
C LEU A 135 0.43 4.05 -13.44
N GLY A 136 0.36 2.74 -13.39
CA GLY A 136 -0.66 1.87 -13.95
C GLY A 136 -0.17 0.43 -14.06
N GLY A 137 -1.07 -0.51 -14.39
CA GLY A 137 -0.72 -1.92 -14.62
C GLY A 137 -0.05 -2.14 -15.99
N ARG A 138 0.90 -3.08 -16.09
CA ARG A 138 1.62 -3.41 -17.36
C ARG A 138 0.79 -4.10 -18.43
N MET A 139 -0.52 -4.13 -18.30
CA MET A 139 -1.39 -4.80 -19.29
C MET A 139 -1.47 -4.07 -20.63
N ASN A 140 -1.08 -2.80 -20.66
CA ASN A 140 -0.97 -2.02 -21.88
C ASN A 140 0.51 -1.73 -22.16
N PRO A 141 0.96 -1.80 -23.43
CA PRO A 141 2.33 -1.39 -23.79
C PRO A 141 2.56 0.06 -23.38
N VAL A 142 3.68 0.34 -22.74
CA VAL A 142 4.14 1.71 -22.48
C VAL A 142 4.62 2.29 -23.82
N ASP A 143 3.93 3.30 -24.32
CA ASP A 143 4.49 4.17 -25.35
C ASP A 143 5.04 5.46 -24.69
N ASP A 144 5.82 6.22 -25.44
CA ASP A 144 6.40 7.48 -24.96
C ASP A 144 5.33 8.48 -24.51
N ARG A 145 4.14 8.42 -25.10
CA ARG A 145 3.02 9.32 -24.77
C ARG A 145 2.48 9.05 -23.38
N PHE A 146 2.31 7.75 -23.02
CA PHE A 146 1.90 7.36 -21.69
C PHE A 146 2.93 7.80 -20.65
N ALA A 147 4.22 7.53 -20.91
CA ALA A 147 5.28 7.88 -19.98
C ALA A 147 5.40 9.42 -19.79
N ASP A 148 5.32 10.19 -20.87
CA ASP A 148 5.33 11.66 -20.81
C ASP A 148 4.11 12.24 -20.11
N ALA A 149 2.91 11.67 -20.35
CA ALA A 149 1.70 12.07 -19.66
C ALA A 149 1.78 11.81 -18.14
N CYS A 150 2.28 10.63 -17.72
CA CYS A 150 2.49 10.33 -16.30
C CYS A 150 3.47 11.30 -15.65
N LEU A 151 4.62 11.58 -16.29
CA LEU A 151 5.60 12.53 -15.77
C LEU A 151 5.00 13.94 -15.64
N GLY A 152 4.33 14.43 -16.68
CA GLY A 152 3.70 15.75 -16.67
C GLY A 152 2.63 15.86 -15.59
N ASN A 153 1.79 14.84 -15.41
CA ASN A 153 0.75 14.82 -14.40
C ASN A 153 1.32 14.78 -12.97
N VAL A 154 2.38 14.00 -12.71
CA VAL A 154 3.03 13.96 -11.40
C VAL A 154 3.72 15.29 -11.07
N LEU A 155 4.40 15.91 -12.03
CA LEU A 155 4.97 17.26 -11.88
C LEU A 155 3.87 18.28 -11.54
N HIS A 156 2.75 18.26 -12.27
CA HIS A 156 1.62 19.13 -12.01
C HIS A 156 1.06 18.92 -10.59
N VAL A 157 0.92 17.68 -10.14
CA VAL A 157 0.46 17.40 -8.77
C VAL A 157 1.45 17.93 -7.73
N ALA A 158 2.76 17.84 -7.95
CA ALA A 158 3.75 18.42 -7.05
C ALA A 158 3.56 19.93 -6.88
N GLU A 159 3.34 20.66 -7.99
CA GLU A 159 3.04 22.12 -7.97
C GLU A 159 1.77 22.42 -7.18
N GLN A 160 0.70 21.65 -7.43
CA GLN A 160 -0.58 21.88 -6.75
C GLN A 160 -0.51 21.57 -5.24
N LEU A 161 0.24 20.52 -4.83
CA LEU A 161 0.46 20.22 -3.41
C LEU A 161 1.28 21.30 -2.72
N ALA A 162 2.27 21.89 -3.41
CA ALA A 162 3.02 23.03 -2.90
C ALA A 162 2.12 24.27 -2.71
N ALA A 163 1.33 24.62 -3.72
CA ALA A 163 0.36 25.73 -3.64
C ALA A 163 -0.69 25.50 -2.53
N LEU A 164 -1.16 24.26 -2.36
CA LEU A 164 -2.05 23.88 -1.27
C LEU A 164 -1.40 24.08 0.09
N SER A 165 -0.13 23.71 0.23
CA SER A 165 0.65 23.91 1.46
C SER A 165 0.83 25.39 1.77
N GLU A 166 1.11 26.24 0.77
CA GLU A 166 1.24 27.68 0.95
C GLU A 166 -0.07 28.34 1.42
N THR A 167 -1.20 27.91 0.86
CA THR A 167 -2.52 28.49 1.17
C THR A 167 -3.10 28.00 2.48
N THR A 168 -2.87 26.74 2.86
CA THR A 168 -3.49 26.11 4.03
C THR A 168 -2.55 25.97 5.23
N GLY A 169 -1.24 26.07 5.02
CA GLY A 169 -0.22 25.71 6.01
C GLY A 169 -0.14 24.20 6.25
N ARG A 170 -0.73 23.36 5.38
CA ARG A 170 -0.82 21.91 5.51
C ARG A 170 0.00 21.22 4.42
N LYS A 171 1.11 20.61 4.79
CA LYS A 171 1.95 19.89 3.85
C LYS A 171 1.42 18.47 3.66
N ILE A 172 1.15 18.11 2.40
CA ILE A 172 0.73 16.77 1.99
C ILE A 172 1.67 16.30 0.89
N ARG A 173 2.16 15.07 1.00
CA ARG A 173 3.05 14.43 0.02
C ARG A 173 2.35 13.32 -0.74
N LEU A 174 2.68 13.17 -2.00
CA LEU A 174 2.31 12.02 -2.80
C LEU A 174 3.31 10.89 -2.56
N ALA A 175 2.81 9.68 -2.41
CA ALA A 175 3.58 8.47 -2.18
C ALA A 175 3.22 7.43 -3.25
N ILE A 176 3.99 7.37 -4.34
CA ILE A 176 3.77 6.40 -5.43
C ILE A 176 4.14 5.02 -4.91
N GLU A 177 3.29 4.04 -5.13
CA GLU A 177 3.39 2.70 -4.56
C GLU A 177 3.75 1.67 -5.62
N PRO A 178 5.03 1.26 -5.73
CA PRO A 178 5.43 0.17 -6.63
C PRO A 178 4.71 -1.12 -6.29
N GLU A 179 4.29 -1.85 -7.33
CA GLU A 179 3.55 -3.10 -7.17
C GLU A 179 3.97 -4.13 -8.24
N PRO A 180 4.01 -5.43 -7.90
CA PRO A 180 4.35 -6.49 -8.82
C PRO A 180 3.64 -6.40 -10.17
N LEU A 181 4.38 -6.54 -11.26
CA LEU A 181 3.87 -6.53 -12.64
C LEU A 181 3.14 -5.23 -13.03
N CYS A 182 3.49 -4.12 -12.41
CA CYS A 182 3.05 -2.76 -12.78
C CYS A 182 4.15 -1.97 -13.47
N HIS A 183 3.86 -0.74 -13.92
CA HIS A 183 4.85 0.11 -14.60
C HIS A 183 6.00 0.53 -13.68
N LEU A 184 5.72 0.71 -12.39
CA LEU A 184 6.73 0.76 -11.35
C LEU A 184 6.56 -0.47 -10.47
N SER A 185 7.53 -1.36 -10.53
CA SER A 185 7.53 -2.63 -9.84
C SER A 185 8.85 -2.75 -9.08
N SER A 186 9.92 -3.10 -9.73
CA SER A 186 11.25 -3.24 -9.15
C SER A 186 11.89 -1.91 -8.78
N ILE A 187 12.42 -1.80 -7.55
CA ILE A 187 13.13 -0.59 -7.11
C ILE A 187 14.33 -0.28 -8.02
N PRO A 188 15.28 -1.19 -8.27
CA PRO A 188 16.45 -0.88 -9.10
C PRO A 188 16.12 -0.72 -10.59
N ASN A 189 15.14 -1.47 -11.12
CA ASN A 189 14.95 -1.57 -12.56
C ASN A 189 13.87 -0.65 -13.12
N ASP A 190 12.86 -0.29 -12.30
CA ASP A 190 11.74 0.55 -12.74
C ASP A 190 11.70 1.88 -11.98
N VAL A 191 11.75 1.84 -10.64
CA VAL A 191 11.56 3.01 -9.78
C VAL A 191 12.71 4.01 -9.92
N ILE A 192 13.96 3.57 -9.72
CA ILE A 192 15.13 4.46 -9.82
C ILE A 192 15.22 5.12 -11.21
N PRO A 193 15.13 4.39 -12.33
CA PRO A 193 15.15 5.01 -13.66
C PRO A 193 14.04 6.04 -13.89
N TRP A 194 12.82 5.74 -13.40
CA TRP A 194 11.69 6.65 -13.55
C TRP A 194 11.87 7.93 -12.72
N PHE A 195 12.29 7.82 -11.44
CA PHE A 195 12.56 8.98 -10.59
C PHE A 195 13.71 9.82 -11.13
N ASN A 196 14.75 9.21 -11.69
CA ASN A 196 15.84 9.94 -12.35
C ASN A 196 15.30 10.78 -13.51
N ARG A 197 14.45 10.22 -14.36
CA ARG A 197 13.78 10.96 -15.44
C ARG A 197 12.89 12.09 -14.92
N LEU A 198 12.13 11.84 -13.84
CA LEU A 198 11.31 12.86 -13.17
C LEU A 198 12.18 14.02 -12.66
N TYR A 199 13.29 13.71 -12.00
CA TYR A 199 14.21 14.72 -11.45
C TYR A 199 14.96 15.50 -12.53
N GLU A 200 15.35 14.86 -13.63
CA GLU A 200 15.93 15.54 -14.79
C GLU A 200 14.95 16.56 -15.39
N GLN A 201 13.70 16.17 -15.59
CA GLN A 201 12.67 17.06 -16.11
C GLN A 201 12.35 18.19 -15.11
N ALA A 202 12.21 17.89 -13.83
CA ALA A 202 12.00 18.88 -12.78
C ALA A 202 13.18 19.88 -12.69
N LYS A 203 14.42 19.39 -12.82
CA LYS A 203 15.63 20.23 -12.84
C LYS A 203 15.64 21.18 -14.03
N ALA A 204 15.29 20.69 -15.21
CA ALA A 204 15.16 21.51 -16.40
C ALA A 204 14.12 22.63 -16.26
N GLY A 205 13.04 22.38 -15.50
CA GLY A 205 11.99 23.35 -15.15
C GLY A 205 12.30 24.21 -13.90
N GLY A 206 13.45 24.01 -13.23
CA GLY A 206 13.77 24.72 -11.98
C GLY A 206 12.95 24.29 -10.76
N GLN A 207 12.38 23.08 -10.76
CA GLN A 207 11.43 22.56 -9.78
C GLN A 207 11.96 21.34 -8.99
N LEU A 208 13.25 21.02 -9.09
CA LEU A 208 13.81 19.79 -8.50
C LEU A 208 13.54 19.70 -6.99
N GLU A 209 13.83 20.75 -6.23
CA GLU A 209 13.63 20.78 -4.78
C GLU A 209 12.15 20.60 -4.41
N LEU A 210 11.24 21.22 -5.19
CA LEU A 210 9.80 21.08 -5.01
C LEU A 210 9.37 19.61 -5.23
N VAL A 211 9.82 18.98 -6.30
CA VAL A 211 9.46 17.59 -6.60
C VAL A 211 10.01 16.65 -5.52
N GLN A 212 11.27 16.83 -5.09
CA GLN A 212 11.86 16.04 -4.01
C GLN A 212 11.14 16.22 -2.65
N GLU A 213 10.56 17.40 -2.42
CA GLU A 213 9.80 17.67 -1.21
C GLU A 213 8.42 17.01 -1.22
N TYR A 214 7.70 17.00 -2.35
CA TYR A 214 6.29 16.59 -2.42
C TYR A 214 6.07 15.20 -3.01
N ILE A 215 6.99 14.65 -3.79
CA ILE A 215 6.87 13.35 -4.45
C ILE A 215 7.86 12.36 -3.85
N GLY A 216 7.37 11.19 -3.49
CA GLY A 216 8.19 10.10 -2.98
C GLY A 216 7.46 8.77 -3.12
N LEU A 217 7.86 7.80 -2.32
CA LEU A 217 7.38 6.43 -2.40
C LEU A 217 6.48 6.06 -1.22
N CYS A 218 5.48 5.25 -1.51
CA CYS A 218 4.89 4.32 -0.57
C CYS A 218 5.62 2.98 -0.77
N LEU A 219 6.44 2.59 0.18
CA LEU A 219 7.11 1.30 0.15
C LEU A 219 6.19 0.26 0.77
N ASP A 220 5.57 -0.58 -0.05
CA ASP A 220 4.84 -1.75 0.44
C ASP A 220 5.80 -2.92 0.55
N VAL A 221 5.91 -3.49 1.77
CA VAL A 221 6.87 -4.57 2.03
C VAL A 221 6.46 -5.87 1.35
N CYS A 222 5.16 -6.17 1.28
CA CYS A 222 4.65 -7.34 0.55
C CYS A 222 5.05 -7.27 -0.93
N HIS A 223 4.85 -6.12 -1.57
CA HIS A 223 5.12 -5.93 -2.98
C HIS A 223 6.58 -6.22 -3.34
N GLN A 224 7.52 -5.58 -2.62
CA GLN A 224 8.95 -5.75 -2.90
C GLN A 224 9.44 -7.15 -2.50
N ALA A 225 8.91 -7.71 -1.41
CA ALA A 225 9.24 -9.07 -1.01
C ALA A 225 8.78 -10.11 -2.05
N VAL A 226 7.62 -9.91 -2.68
CA VAL A 226 7.12 -10.79 -3.75
C VAL A 226 8.09 -10.82 -4.92
N GLU A 227 8.73 -9.71 -5.26
CA GLU A 227 9.75 -9.61 -6.31
C GLU A 227 11.11 -10.19 -5.91
N PHE A 228 11.25 -10.76 -4.72
CA PHE A 228 12.50 -11.25 -4.17
C PHE A 228 13.58 -10.19 -3.97
N GLU A 229 13.19 -8.91 -3.85
CA GLU A 229 14.12 -7.84 -3.52
C GLU A 229 14.58 -7.94 -2.06
N ASP A 230 15.85 -7.59 -1.79
CA ASP A 230 16.32 -7.35 -0.42
C ASP A 230 15.89 -5.95 0.02
N LEU A 231 15.01 -5.90 1.02
CA LEU A 231 14.39 -4.64 1.48
C LEU A 231 15.42 -3.66 2.05
N GLY A 232 16.51 -4.17 2.63
CA GLY A 232 17.59 -3.33 3.12
C GLY A 232 18.33 -2.62 1.99
N ASP A 233 18.66 -3.36 0.95
CA ASP A 233 19.34 -2.83 -0.24
C ASP A 233 18.43 -1.89 -1.03
N SER A 234 17.15 -2.24 -1.19
CA SER A 234 16.16 -1.39 -1.86
C SER A 234 16.02 -0.03 -1.15
N ILE A 235 15.95 -0.01 0.20
CA ILE A 235 15.89 1.24 0.96
C ILE A 235 17.20 2.04 0.84
N ASN A 236 18.36 1.38 0.84
CA ASN A 236 19.65 2.04 0.62
C ASN A 236 19.73 2.69 -0.77
N LEU A 237 19.25 2.01 -1.80
CA LEU A 237 19.20 2.55 -3.17
C LEU A 237 18.28 3.77 -3.26
N LEU A 238 17.13 3.76 -2.61
CA LEU A 238 16.23 4.91 -2.55
C LEU A 238 16.91 6.12 -1.91
N GLU A 239 17.56 5.95 -0.75
CA GLU A 239 18.33 7.03 -0.11
C GLU A 239 19.45 7.56 -0.99
N ALA A 240 20.24 6.67 -1.61
CA ALA A 240 21.35 7.05 -2.47
C ALA A 240 20.90 7.87 -3.70
N ASN A 241 19.66 7.70 -4.14
CA ASN A 241 19.05 8.44 -5.25
C ASN A 241 18.14 9.59 -4.80
N SER A 242 18.18 9.98 -3.51
CA SER A 242 17.36 11.06 -2.94
C SER A 242 15.86 10.86 -3.13
N ILE A 243 15.41 9.61 -3.19
CA ILE A 243 13.99 9.24 -3.27
C ILE A 243 13.49 9.00 -1.85
N ARG A 244 12.61 9.88 -1.39
CA ARG A 244 12.05 9.82 -0.05
C ARG A 244 10.96 8.74 0.04
N ILE A 245 11.02 7.91 1.08
CA ILE A 245 9.91 7.05 1.48
C ILE A 245 8.95 7.92 2.29
N ASN A 246 7.82 8.31 1.70
CA ASN A 246 6.81 9.11 2.36
C ASN A 246 5.91 8.27 3.26
N LYS A 247 5.71 7.00 2.89
CA LYS A 247 4.86 6.04 3.58
C LYS A 247 5.46 4.64 3.49
N LEU A 248 5.33 3.86 4.55
CA LEU A 248 5.62 2.42 4.58
C LEU A 248 4.33 1.67 4.86
N HIS A 249 3.92 0.78 3.97
CA HIS A 249 2.93 -0.24 4.28
C HIS A 249 3.61 -1.43 4.96
N ILE A 250 3.21 -1.69 6.19
CA ILE A 250 3.65 -2.81 7.02
C ILE A 250 2.79 -4.01 6.62
N THR A 251 3.30 -4.83 5.73
CA THR A 251 2.58 -5.89 5.02
C THR A 251 3.40 -7.16 4.96
N ASN A 252 2.74 -8.30 4.70
CA ASN A 252 3.35 -9.61 4.64
C ASN A 252 2.70 -10.42 3.52
N ALA A 253 3.46 -11.24 2.80
CA ALA A 253 3.00 -12.04 1.67
C ALA A 253 3.03 -13.54 1.96
N VAL A 254 2.24 -14.30 1.18
CA VAL A 254 2.28 -15.77 1.16
C VAL A 254 3.54 -16.24 0.43
N GLU A 255 4.20 -17.25 1.00
CA GLU A 255 5.35 -17.91 0.39
C GLU A 255 5.15 -19.43 0.39
N LEU A 256 5.42 -20.09 -0.75
CA LEU A 256 5.42 -21.53 -0.93
C LEU A 256 6.84 -21.99 -1.26
N GLN A 257 7.47 -22.69 -0.34
CA GLN A 257 8.76 -23.35 -0.54
C GLN A 257 8.60 -24.71 -1.21
N ASP A 258 9.52 -25.06 -2.11
CA ASP A 258 9.54 -26.32 -2.86
C ASP A 258 8.18 -26.66 -3.48
N PRO A 259 7.69 -25.85 -4.45
CA PRO A 259 6.35 -26.08 -5.03
C PRO A 259 6.17 -27.50 -5.59
N THR A 260 7.20 -28.14 -6.13
CA THR A 260 7.13 -29.51 -6.64
C THR A 260 6.97 -30.53 -5.50
N GLY A 261 7.79 -30.47 -4.47
CA GLY A 261 7.81 -31.43 -3.37
C GLY A 261 6.73 -31.17 -2.31
N ASN A 262 6.28 -29.94 -2.16
CA ASN A 262 5.33 -29.52 -1.13
C ASN A 262 3.87 -29.58 -1.61
N ALA A 263 3.35 -30.80 -1.80
CA ALA A 263 1.95 -30.99 -2.22
C ALA A 263 0.94 -30.41 -1.20
N ALA A 264 1.25 -30.46 0.11
CA ALA A 264 0.39 -29.89 1.15
C ALA A 264 0.37 -28.36 1.07
N GLY A 265 1.52 -27.73 0.78
CA GLY A 265 1.60 -26.28 0.55
C GLY A 265 0.82 -25.85 -0.69
N ARG A 266 0.92 -26.58 -1.81
CA ARG A 266 0.09 -26.31 -2.99
C ARG A 266 -1.40 -26.43 -2.69
N GLN A 267 -1.82 -27.45 -1.98
CA GLN A 267 -3.21 -27.63 -1.57
C GLN A 267 -3.69 -26.48 -0.67
N ALA A 268 -2.84 -26.02 0.25
CA ALA A 268 -3.14 -24.85 1.10
C ALA A 268 -3.25 -23.57 0.25
N LEU A 269 -2.32 -23.36 -0.70
CA LEU A 269 -2.32 -22.17 -1.56
C LEU A 269 -3.57 -22.06 -2.43
N MET A 270 -4.17 -23.17 -2.85
CA MET A 270 -5.43 -23.14 -3.61
C MET A 270 -6.56 -22.41 -2.87
N SER A 271 -6.57 -22.44 -1.55
CA SER A 271 -7.60 -21.76 -0.75
C SER A 271 -7.43 -20.23 -0.71
N TYR A 272 -6.31 -19.70 -1.21
CA TYR A 272 -6.04 -18.27 -1.36
C TYR A 272 -6.36 -17.76 -2.76
N VAL A 273 -6.59 -18.64 -3.75
CA VAL A 273 -7.00 -18.23 -5.09
C VAL A 273 -8.47 -17.82 -5.04
N GLU A 274 -8.75 -16.53 -5.31
CA GLU A 274 -10.10 -15.97 -5.22
C GLU A 274 -10.34 -15.01 -6.39
N PRO A 275 -11.61 -14.72 -6.76
CA PRO A 275 -11.92 -14.00 -8.00
C PRO A 275 -11.75 -12.47 -7.90
N ARG A 276 -11.63 -11.89 -6.72
CA ARG A 276 -11.72 -10.43 -6.50
C ARG A 276 -10.43 -9.71 -6.85
N TYR A 277 -9.29 -10.15 -6.29
CA TYR A 277 -8.00 -9.49 -6.43
C TYR A 277 -7.05 -10.26 -7.35
N LEU A 278 -6.01 -9.58 -7.86
CA LEU A 278 -4.92 -10.22 -8.58
C LEU A 278 -3.98 -10.93 -7.58
N HIS A 279 -3.46 -12.08 -8.00
CA HIS A 279 -2.47 -12.85 -7.23
C HIS A 279 -1.18 -12.92 -8.05
N GLN A 280 -0.52 -11.76 -8.23
CA GLN A 280 0.75 -11.69 -8.94
C GLN A 280 1.74 -12.62 -8.25
N THR A 281 2.31 -13.54 -8.99
CA THR A 281 3.19 -14.58 -8.44
C THR A 281 4.54 -14.56 -9.11
N TYR A 282 5.57 -14.57 -8.31
CA TYR A 282 6.97 -14.67 -8.71
C TYR A 282 7.51 -16.02 -8.26
N ALA A 283 8.11 -16.74 -9.18
CA ALA A 283 8.73 -18.05 -8.97
C ALA A 283 10.24 -17.91 -9.14
N ARG A 284 11.01 -18.16 -8.09
CA ARG A 284 12.46 -18.10 -8.12
C ARG A 284 13.04 -19.51 -8.21
N PHE A 285 13.99 -19.70 -9.15
CA PHE A 285 14.68 -20.93 -9.42
C PHE A 285 16.05 -20.97 -8.74
N ALA A 286 16.67 -22.19 -8.68
CA ALA A 286 17.96 -22.43 -8.05
C ALA A 286 19.11 -21.61 -8.64
N ASP A 287 19.04 -21.25 -9.90
CA ASP A 287 20.01 -20.41 -10.59
C ASP A 287 19.81 -18.91 -10.35
N GLY A 288 18.79 -18.53 -9.57
CA GLY A 288 18.41 -17.15 -9.27
C GLY A 288 17.52 -16.50 -10.32
N THR A 289 17.16 -17.17 -11.40
CA THR A 289 16.19 -16.66 -12.37
C THR A 289 14.79 -16.59 -11.73
N VAL A 290 13.97 -15.65 -12.23
CA VAL A 290 12.61 -15.44 -11.74
C VAL A 290 11.64 -15.44 -12.92
N GLU A 291 10.60 -16.25 -12.81
CA GLU A 291 9.44 -16.21 -13.71
C GLU A 291 8.23 -15.64 -12.99
N THR A 292 7.27 -15.13 -13.75
CA THR A 292 6.10 -14.45 -13.18
C THR A 292 4.79 -14.93 -13.78
N ARG A 293 3.72 -14.84 -12.99
CA ARG A 293 2.32 -14.96 -13.42
C ARG A 293 1.55 -13.72 -12.97
N LEU A 294 0.80 -13.11 -13.87
CA LEU A 294 -0.01 -11.94 -13.55
C LEU A 294 -1.10 -12.27 -12.52
N ASP A 295 -1.67 -13.45 -12.63
CA ASP A 295 -2.72 -13.92 -11.74
C ASP A 295 -2.59 -15.43 -11.58
N LEU A 296 -2.33 -15.89 -10.36
CA LEU A 296 -2.21 -17.31 -10.06
C LEU A 296 -3.57 -17.97 -10.14
N THR A 297 -3.65 -19.10 -10.82
CA THR A 297 -4.89 -19.86 -10.97
C THR A 297 -4.77 -21.24 -10.34
N GLU A 298 -5.91 -21.86 -10.04
CA GLU A 298 -5.93 -23.27 -9.59
C GLU A 298 -5.21 -24.19 -10.58
N LYS A 299 -5.31 -23.89 -11.89
CA LYS A 299 -4.64 -24.65 -12.94
C LYS A 299 -3.12 -24.60 -12.79
N ASP A 300 -2.56 -23.45 -12.47
CA ASP A 300 -1.11 -23.30 -12.26
C ASP A 300 -0.63 -24.13 -11.06
N ILE A 301 -1.47 -24.28 -10.04
CA ILE A 301 -1.16 -25.02 -8.82
C ILE A 301 -1.33 -26.54 -9.00
N GLN A 302 -2.32 -26.98 -9.80
CA GLN A 302 -2.70 -28.39 -9.95
C GLN A 302 -2.03 -29.10 -11.12
N GLN A 303 -1.17 -28.45 -11.88
CA GLN A 303 -0.61 -28.99 -13.13
C GLN A 303 -0.01 -30.38 -12.97
N ASN A 304 -0.42 -31.26 -13.88
CA ASN A 304 0.14 -32.61 -13.99
C ASN A 304 0.17 -33.04 -15.50
N PRO A 305 1.36 -33.18 -16.13
CA PRO A 305 2.68 -33.03 -15.54
C PRO A 305 2.97 -31.57 -15.13
N PRO A 306 3.84 -31.35 -14.11
CA PRO A 306 4.25 -30.01 -13.71
C PRO A 306 4.94 -29.29 -14.86
N ASP A 307 4.61 -28.01 -15.06
CA ASP A 307 5.35 -27.14 -15.97
C ASP A 307 6.64 -26.62 -15.33
N GLU A 308 7.37 -25.84 -16.09
CA GLU A 308 8.63 -25.27 -15.65
C GLU A 308 8.42 -24.35 -14.41
N PHE A 309 7.31 -23.61 -14.35
CA PHE A 309 6.97 -22.73 -13.24
C PHE A 309 6.85 -23.48 -11.89
N LEU A 310 6.32 -24.70 -11.92
CA LEU A 310 6.20 -25.54 -10.73
C LEU A 310 7.57 -26.07 -10.23
N SER A 311 8.57 -26.14 -11.10
CA SER A 311 9.92 -26.63 -10.74
C SER A 311 10.79 -25.58 -10.01
N ALA A 312 10.28 -24.38 -9.79
CA ALA A 312 10.95 -23.33 -9.01
C ALA A 312 11.20 -23.78 -7.55
N ASP A 313 12.19 -23.19 -6.90
CA ASP A 313 12.49 -23.46 -5.48
C ASP A 313 11.47 -22.80 -4.56
N CYS A 314 10.95 -21.63 -4.97
CA CYS A 314 10.08 -20.84 -4.12
C CYS A 314 9.12 -19.99 -4.97
N TRP A 315 7.86 -19.96 -4.55
CA TRP A 315 6.88 -18.98 -5.03
C TRP A 315 6.57 -17.96 -3.95
N ARG A 316 6.49 -16.67 -4.32
CA ARG A 316 5.91 -15.61 -3.51
C ARG A 316 4.70 -15.05 -4.23
N VAL A 317 3.61 -14.92 -3.49
CA VAL A 317 2.30 -14.54 -4.05
C VAL A 317 1.85 -13.25 -3.41
N HIS A 318 1.51 -12.26 -4.23
CA HIS A 318 0.90 -11.01 -3.78
C HIS A 318 -0.50 -11.31 -3.23
N PHE A 319 -0.54 -11.61 -1.97
CA PHE A 319 -1.72 -11.77 -1.15
C PHE A 319 -1.35 -11.35 0.27
N HIS A 320 -1.91 -10.24 0.75
CA HIS A 320 -1.60 -9.74 2.08
C HIS A 320 -2.07 -10.74 3.14
N VAL A 321 -1.18 -11.12 4.05
CA VAL A 321 -1.49 -12.04 5.15
C VAL A 321 -1.11 -11.39 6.48
N PRO A 322 -1.64 -11.89 7.62
CA PRO A 322 -1.37 -11.27 8.90
C PRO A 322 0.12 -11.08 9.15
N ILE A 323 0.52 -9.86 9.48
CA ILE A 323 1.94 -9.49 9.64
C ILE A 323 2.65 -10.23 10.77
N PHE A 324 1.88 -10.78 11.72
CA PHE A 324 2.42 -11.62 12.80
C PHE A 324 2.65 -13.08 12.37
N ALA A 325 2.06 -13.52 11.24
CA ALA A 325 2.16 -14.90 10.81
C ALA A 325 3.55 -15.22 10.26
N GLU A 326 4.21 -16.21 10.84
CA GLU A 326 5.47 -16.82 10.32
C GLU A 326 5.17 -17.96 9.35
N SER A 327 4.03 -18.60 9.54
CA SER A 327 3.53 -19.68 8.70
C SER A 327 2.00 -19.69 8.67
N LEU A 328 1.45 -20.27 7.63
CA LEU A 328 0.02 -20.44 7.38
C LEU A 328 -0.23 -21.92 7.02
N GLY A 329 -0.15 -22.80 8.03
CA GLY A 329 -0.17 -24.24 7.86
C GLY A 329 1.09 -24.74 7.15
N ALA A 330 0.94 -25.26 5.92
CA ALA A 330 2.06 -25.74 5.11
C ALA A 330 2.74 -24.64 4.25
N LEU A 331 2.30 -23.39 4.37
CA LEU A 331 2.90 -22.23 3.72
C LEU A 331 3.77 -21.46 4.71
N THR A 332 4.78 -20.76 4.21
CA THR A 332 5.56 -19.76 4.93
C THR A 332 5.10 -18.37 4.53
N THR A 333 5.74 -17.33 5.07
CA THR A 333 5.44 -15.95 4.75
C THR A 333 6.72 -15.13 4.56
N THR A 334 6.59 -13.95 3.98
CA THR A 334 7.71 -13.01 3.81
C THR A 334 7.99 -12.16 5.07
N ARG A 335 7.52 -12.58 6.24
CA ARG A 335 7.73 -11.86 7.51
C ARG A 335 9.20 -11.53 7.82
N PRO A 336 10.21 -12.36 7.48
CA PRO A 336 11.62 -11.98 7.64
C PRO A 336 11.99 -10.72 6.85
N GLU A 337 11.42 -10.53 5.65
CA GLU A 337 11.65 -9.33 4.84
C GLU A 337 11.00 -8.11 5.50
N LEU A 338 9.80 -8.26 6.08
CA LEU A 338 9.15 -7.21 6.86
C LEU A 338 10.02 -6.76 8.06
N GLN A 339 10.63 -7.69 8.77
CA GLN A 339 11.52 -7.36 9.88
C GLN A 339 12.77 -6.57 9.43
N LYS A 340 13.36 -6.94 8.27
CA LYS A 340 14.47 -6.20 7.66
C LYS A 340 14.04 -4.77 7.27
N ALA A 341 12.89 -4.63 6.61
CA ALA A 341 12.37 -3.34 6.19
C ALA A 341 12.15 -2.41 7.39
N ILE A 342 11.48 -2.87 8.44
CA ILE A 342 11.25 -2.09 9.67
C ILE A 342 12.60 -1.70 10.31
N SER A 343 13.54 -2.65 10.44
CA SER A 343 14.87 -2.37 11.00
C SER A 343 15.60 -1.28 10.24
N ARG A 344 15.54 -1.31 8.89
CA ARG A 344 16.22 -0.32 8.07
C ARG A 344 15.51 1.04 8.06
N VAL A 345 14.18 1.06 8.01
CA VAL A 345 13.38 2.29 8.02
C VAL A 345 13.56 3.07 9.34
N THR A 346 13.72 2.37 10.47
CA THR A 346 13.97 3.03 11.76
C THR A 346 15.33 3.74 11.84
N GLN A 347 16.25 3.50 10.90
CA GLN A 347 17.55 4.13 10.79
C GLN A 347 17.57 5.36 9.87
N LEU A 348 16.48 5.61 9.14
CA LEU A 348 16.37 6.77 8.26
C LEU A 348 16.49 8.08 9.05
N PRO A 349 17.06 9.16 8.44
CA PRO A 349 17.17 10.47 9.09
C PRO A 349 15.82 11.18 9.26
N TYR A 350 14.74 10.59 8.77
CA TYR A 350 13.37 11.05 8.87
C TYR A 350 12.45 9.85 9.14
N SER A 351 11.21 10.11 9.52
CA SER A 351 10.22 9.05 9.75
C SER A 351 9.16 9.06 8.64
N PRO A 352 9.03 7.99 7.85
CA PRO A 352 7.87 7.82 6.98
C PRO A 352 6.59 7.61 7.81
N HIS A 353 5.44 7.80 7.18
CA HIS A 353 4.18 7.35 7.78
C HIS A 353 4.13 5.82 7.79
N LEU A 354 3.78 5.25 8.93
CA LEU A 354 3.73 3.79 9.13
C LEU A 354 2.27 3.34 9.15
N GLU A 355 1.91 2.43 8.27
CA GLU A 355 0.54 1.92 8.16
C GLU A 355 0.52 0.41 7.97
N VAL A 356 -0.28 -0.28 8.78
CA VAL A 356 -0.59 -1.70 8.58
C VAL A 356 -1.66 -1.82 7.51
N GLU A 357 -1.46 -2.68 6.52
CA GLU A 357 -2.40 -2.89 5.43
C GLU A 357 -2.62 -4.38 5.15
N THR A 358 -3.73 -4.93 5.62
CA THR A 358 -4.16 -6.31 5.33
C THR A 358 -5.62 -6.29 4.88
N TYR A 359 -5.85 -5.86 3.65
CA TYR A 359 -7.20 -5.71 3.09
C TYR A 359 -7.87 -7.06 2.77
N THR A 360 -7.13 -8.15 2.78
CA THR A 360 -7.57 -9.48 2.37
C THR A 360 -8.34 -10.26 3.44
N TRP A 361 -8.44 -9.74 4.67
CA TRP A 361 -9.14 -10.44 5.76
C TRP A 361 -10.49 -11.06 5.37
N PRO A 362 -11.37 -10.37 4.59
CA PRO A 362 -12.66 -10.94 4.20
C PRO A 362 -12.58 -12.09 3.20
N VAL A 363 -11.46 -12.21 2.46
CA VAL A 363 -11.25 -13.23 1.41
C VAL A 363 -10.23 -14.30 1.80
N MET A 364 -9.64 -14.20 2.98
CA MET A 364 -8.73 -15.23 3.51
C MET A 364 -9.47 -16.53 3.81
N PRO A 365 -8.78 -17.69 3.72
CA PRO A 365 -9.34 -18.96 4.15
C PRO A 365 -9.90 -18.88 5.58
N GLY A 366 -11.18 -19.21 5.76
CA GLY A 366 -11.89 -19.03 7.05
C GLY A 366 -12.33 -17.59 7.36
N GLY A 367 -12.17 -16.66 6.42
CA GLY A 367 -12.53 -15.24 6.59
C GLY A 367 -14.04 -14.95 6.51
N ASN A 368 -14.84 -15.88 6.00
CA ASN A 368 -16.28 -15.70 5.82
C ASN A 368 -17.11 -15.64 7.12
N ASP A 369 -16.51 -15.93 8.26
CA ASP A 369 -17.15 -15.85 9.59
C ASP A 369 -16.94 -14.48 10.25
N THR A 370 -16.92 -13.40 9.45
CA THR A 370 -16.68 -12.05 9.94
C THR A 370 -17.86 -11.49 10.71
N GLU A 371 -18.05 -11.92 11.96
CA GLU A 371 -18.63 -11.04 12.96
C GLU A 371 -17.68 -9.82 13.11
N SER A 372 -18.25 -8.62 13.15
CA SER A 372 -17.49 -7.35 13.20
C SER A 372 -16.46 -7.29 14.35
N GLN A 373 -16.70 -8.02 15.43
CA GLN A 373 -15.79 -8.10 16.59
C GLN A 373 -14.52 -8.90 16.29
N ASP A 374 -14.57 -9.93 15.44
CA ASP A 374 -13.41 -10.73 15.07
C ASP A 374 -12.44 -9.92 14.20
N LEU A 375 -12.94 -9.16 13.21
CA LEU A 375 -12.10 -8.31 12.37
C LEU A 375 -11.39 -7.22 13.17
N ALA A 376 -12.07 -6.57 14.11
CA ALA A 376 -11.47 -5.56 14.97
C ALA A 376 -10.35 -6.13 15.86
N GLY A 377 -10.55 -7.36 16.38
CA GLY A 377 -9.53 -8.09 17.15
C GLY A 377 -8.32 -8.46 16.28
N ARG A 378 -8.53 -8.89 15.03
CA ARG A 378 -7.47 -9.21 14.07
C ARG A 378 -6.63 -7.97 13.74
N ILE A 379 -7.27 -6.84 13.42
CA ILE A 379 -6.60 -5.55 13.20
C ILE A 379 -5.77 -5.15 14.43
N ALA A 380 -6.35 -5.23 15.64
CA ALA A 380 -5.63 -4.90 16.87
C ALA A 380 -4.41 -5.81 17.08
N GLY A 381 -4.51 -7.10 16.77
CA GLY A 381 -3.40 -8.04 16.82
C GLY A 381 -2.26 -7.69 15.86
N GLU A 382 -2.58 -7.23 14.65
CA GLU A 382 -1.58 -6.75 13.70
C GLU A 382 -0.90 -5.45 14.19
N LEU A 383 -1.67 -4.52 14.73
CA LEU A 383 -1.12 -3.27 15.29
C LEU A 383 -0.15 -3.56 16.45
N GLU A 384 -0.49 -4.50 17.35
CA GLU A 384 0.41 -4.94 18.42
C GLU A 384 1.69 -5.59 17.86
N ALA A 385 1.57 -6.43 16.85
CA ALA A 385 2.71 -7.07 16.20
C ALA A 385 3.63 -6.03 15.55
N ALA A 386 3.07 -5.05 14.83
CA ALA A 386 3.83 -3.95 14.23
C ALA A 386 4.58 -3.15 15.30
N MET A 387 3.90 -2.75 16.39
CA MET A 387 4.53 -2.02 17.49
C MET A 387 5.67 -2.82 18.15
N ASN A 388 5.51 -4.14 18.28
CA ASN A 388 6.56 -4.99 18.84
C ASN A 388 7.77 -5.05 17.90
N MET A 389 7.58 -5.19 16.58
CA MET A 389 8.67 -5.18 15.59
C MET A 389 9.40 -3.83 15.59
N ILE A 390 8.68 -2.71 15.59
CA ILE A 390 9.24 -1.36 15.65
C ILE A 390 10.03 -1.17 16.96
N SER A 391 9.46 -1.58 18.10
CA SER A 391 10.10 -1.46 19.39
C SER A 391 11.39 -2.30 19.49
N PHE A 392 11.41 -3.47 18.88
CA PHE A 392 12.60 -4.31 18.80
C PHE A 392 13.69 -3.66 17.95
N ALA A 393 13.34 -3.18 16.75
CA ALA A 393 14.27 -2.54 15.82
C ALA A 393 14.90 -1.26 16.37
N THR A 394 14.25 -0.57 17.31
CA THR A 394 14.76 0.68 17.89
C THR A 394 15.64 0.49 19.14
N ARG A 395 15.66 -0.72 19.71
CA ARG A 395 16.50 -1.05 20.88
C ARG A 395 17.87 -1.65 20.51
N GLY A 396 18.00 -2.16 19.29
CA GLY A 396 19.26 -2.67 18.73
C GLY A 396 20.01 -1.58 17.99
#